data_7092dfa898c1ef90f35db3e57c7d3b86
#
_entry.id   7092dfa898c1ef90f35db3e57c7d3b86
#
_cell.length_a   1.000
_cell.length_b   1.000
_cell.length_c   1.000
_cell.angle_alpha   90.00
_cell.angle_beta   90.00
_cell.angle_gamma   90.00
#
_symmetry.space_group_name_H-M   'P 1'
#
loop_
_entity.id
_entity.type
_entity.pdbx_description
1 polymer ?
#
loop_
_entity_poly.entity_id
_entity_poly.type
_entity_poly.pdbx_seq_one_letter_code
_entity_poly.pdbx_strand_id
1 'polypeptide(L)'
;MQDLPTPEQLLAAVARFLRDEAGPALAGHGDSALAYHARVAANMLDTVRRQGLLAPASDAAEVQRLRALLGGTAPPDADLTMLNQRLADGIASGFLPADHPGLAEHLWSTTMAKLAVDQPGYDTYVRHQPESA
;
A
#
# COMPACT_ATOMS: atom_id res chain seq x y z
N MET A 1 23.93 1.30 -12.88
CA MET A 1 22.63 0.64 -12.55
C MET A 1 22.92 -0.84 -12.34
N GLN A 2 22.37 -1.44 -11.29
CA GLN A 2 22.59 -2.87 -11.01
C GLN A 2 21.50 -3.68 -11.70
N ASP A 3 21.88 -4.68 -12.49
CA ASP A 3 20.92 -5.49 -13.25
C ASP A 3 20.31 -6.62 -12.40
N LEU A 4 21.16 -7.32 -11.63
CA LEU A 4 20.77 -8.40 -10.72
C LEU A 4 21.67 -8.42 -9.47
N PRO A 5 21.15 -8.79 -8.29
CA PRO A 5 19.73 -9.00 -8.00
C PRO A 5 18.93 -7.69 -8.02
N THR A 6 17.63 -7.76 -8.33
CA THR A 6 16.76 -6.59 -8.30
C THR A 6 16.51 -6.09 -6.87
N PRO A 7 16.09 -4.83 -6.66
CA PRO A 7 15.72 -4.32 -5.33
C PRO A 7 14.69 -5.22 -4.62
N GLU A 8 13.69 -5.73 -5.33
CA GLU A 8 12.68 -6.63 -4.76
C GLU A 8 13.28 -7.95 -4.30
N GLN A 9 14.24 -8.50 -5.07
CA GLN A 9 14.95 -9.73 -4.70
C GLN A 9 15.81 -9.54 -3.46
N LEU A 10 16.50 -8.39 -3.34
CA LEU A 10 17.30 -8.05 -2.16
C LEU A 10 16.42 -7.90 -0.92
N LEU A 11 15.33 -7.14 -1.02
CA LEU A 11 14.38 -6.97 0.09
C LEU A 11 13.81 -8.31 0.54
N ALA A 12 13.40 -9.18 -0.41
CA ALA A 12 12.88 -10.51 -0.11
C ALA A 12 13.92 -11.41 0.58
N ALA A 13 15.18 -11.37 0.13
CA ALA A 13 16.26 -12.16 0.71
C ALA A 13 16.54 -11.75 2.17
N VAL A 14 16.64 -10.44 2.43
CA VAL A 14 16.90 -9.92 3.79
C VAL A 14 15.69 -10.19 4.70
N ALA A 15 14.47 -10.00 4.23
CA ALA A 15 13.27 -10.29 5.02
C ALA A 15 13.21 -11.78 5.42
N ARG A 16 13.54 -12.68 4.49
CA ARG A 16 13.61 -14.12 4.76
C ARG A 16 14.67 -14.46 5.79
N PHE A 17 15.89 -13.94 5.64
CA PHE A 17 16.97 -14.16 6.60
C PHE A 17 16.56 -13.71 8.02
N LEU A 18 15.97 -12.52 8.15
CA LEU A 18 15.51 -12.01 9.45
C LEU A 18 14.42 -12.89 10.07
N ARG A 19 13.51 -13.40 9.28
CA ARG A 19 12.36 -14.18 9.74
C ARG A 19 12.72 -15.62 10.06
N ASP A 20 13.51 -16.26 9.18
CA ASP A 20 13.70 -17.71 9.21
C ASP A 20 15.00 -18.12 9.91
N GLU A 21 15.98 -17.21 10.02
CA GLU A 21 17.29 -17.50 10.60
C GLU A 21 17.60 -16.62 11.82
N ALA A 22 17.69 -15.29 11.64
CA ALA A 22 18.11 -14.39 12.71
C ALA A 22 17.12 -14.36 13.88
N GLY A 23 15.82 -14.25 13.62
CA GLY A 23 14.79 -14.23 14.65
C GLY A 23 14.76 -15.50 15.50
N PRO A 24 14.68 -16.71 14.92
CA PRO A 24 14.77 -17.96 15.66
C PRO A 24 16.08 -18.13 16.43
N ALA A 25 17.22 -17.74 15.86
CA ALA A 25 18.52 -17.80 16.57
C ALA A 25 18.53 -16.90 17.81
N LEU A 26 18.05 -15.65 17.69
CA LEU A 26 17.94 -14.71 18.82
C LEU A 26 17.00 -15.25 19.92
N ALA A 27 15.86 -15.79 19.54
CA ALA A 27 14.92 -16.41 20.48
C ALA A 27 15.57 -17.62 21.21
N GLY A 28 16.32 -18.44 20.49
CA GLY A 28 17.07 -19.58 21.05
C GLY A 28 18.17 -19.17 22.03
N HIS A 29 18.72 -17.96 21.92
CA HIS A 29 19.65 -17.39 22.88
C HIS A 29 18.99 -16.62 24.04
N GLY A 30 17.65 -16.66 24.13
CA GLY A 30 16.88 -16.02 25.19
C GLY A 30 16.57 -14.54 24.97
N ASP A 31 16.92 -13.97 23.82
CA ASP A 31 16.62 -12.57 23.49
C ASP A 31 15.32 -12.46 22.69
N SER A 32 14.21 -12.62 23.39
CA SER A 32 12.86 -12.52 22.78
C SER A 32 12.53 -11.14 22.24
N ALA A 33 13.11 -10.07 22.81
CA ALA A 33 12.89 -8.70 22.34
C ALA A 33 13.55 -8.47 20.97
N LEU A 34 14.80 -8.89 20.79
CA LEU A 34 15.48 -8.79 19.50
C LEU A 34 14.87 -9.74 18.46
N ALA A 35 14.42 -10.93 18.86
CA ALA A 35 13.68 -11.83 17.98
C ALA A 35 12.39 -11.19 17.47
N TYR A 36 11.65 -10.49 18.33
CA TYR A 36 10.47 -9.71 17.94
C TYR A 36 10.84 -8.59 16.95
N HIS A 37 11.89 -7.81 17.24
CA HIS A 37 12.35 -6.72 16.36
C HIS A 37 12.82 -7.25 15.00
N ALA A 38 13.48 -8.39 14.93
CA ALA A 38 13.87 -9.03 13.67
C ALA A 38 12.62 -9.34 12.79
N ARG A 39 11.56 -9.87 13.42
CA ARG A 39 10.30 -10.15 12.73
C ARG A 39 9.60 -8.88 12.26
N VAL A 40 9.58 -7.83 13.09
CA VAL A 40 9.04 -6.52 12.69
C VAL A 40 9.81 -5.94 11.52
N ALA A 41 11.15 -5.99 11.56
CA ALA A 41 11.99 -5.52 10.46
C ALA A 41 11.73 -6.30 9.15
N ALA A 42 11.57 -7.62 9.22
CA ALA A 42 11.20 -8.44 8.08
C ALA A 42 9.86 -8.00 7.46
N ASN A 43 8.85 -7.72 8.30
CA ASN A 43 7.55 -7.25 7.84
C ASN A 43 7.62 -5.86 7.18
N MET A 44 8.45 -4.95 7.72
CA MET A 44 8.69 -3.63 7.10
C MET A 44 9.35 -3.76 5.73
N LEU A 45 10.33 -4.64 5.58
CA LEU A 45 10.96 -4.91 4.27
C LEU A 45 9.97 -5.48 3.26
N ASP A 46 9.08 -6.37 3.69
CA ASP A 46 8.02 -6.90 2.83
C ASP A 46 7.01 -5.81 2.43
N THR A 47 6.70 -4.86 3.31
CA THR A 47 5.84 -3.71 2.99
C THR A 47 6.50 -2.82 1.94
N VAL A 48 7.78 -2.47 2.11
CA VAL A 48 8.53 -1.67 1.12
C VAL A 48 8.59 -2.38 -0.23
N ARG A 49 8.81 -3.70 -0.23
CA ARG A 49 8.81 -4.50 -1.45
C ARG A 49 7.46 -4.48 -2.17
N ARG A 50 6.36 -4.69 -1.44
CA ARG A 50 5.00 -4.62 -2.00
C ARG A 50 4.68 -3.22 -2.52
N GLN A 51 5.07 -2.17 -1.80
CA GLN A 51 4.93 -0.79 -2.25
C GLN A 51 5.62 -0.59 -3.60
N GLY A 52 6.87 -1.02 -3.75
CA GLY A 52 7.61 -0.89 -5.01
C GLY A 52 6.95 -1.61 -6.18
N LEU A 53 6.34 -2.78 -5.92
CA LEU A 53 5.69 -3.58 -6.96
C LEU A 53 4.29 -3.07 -7.34
N LEU A 54 3.50 -2.62 -6.37
CA LEU A 54 2.07 -2.35 -6.56
C LEU A 54 1.74 -0.87 -6.78
N ALA A 55 2.50 0.04 -6.17
CA ALA A 55 2.20 1.48 -6.22
C ALA A 55 2.14 2.04 -7.64
N PRO A 56 3.03 1.74 -8.58
CA PRO A 56 2.99 2.37 -9.90
C PRO A 56 1.65 2.20 -10.62
N ALA A 57 1.07 1.00 -10.56
CA ALA A 57 -0.22 0.72 -11.19
C ALA A 57 -1.40 1.27 -10.38
N SER A 58 -1.36 1.13 -9.04
CA SER A 58 -2.43 1.60 -8.17
C SER A 58 -2.52 3.12 -8.14
N ASP A 59 -1.39 3.82 -8.09
CA ASP A 59 -1.33 5.29 -8.12
C ASP A 59 -1.86 5.85 -9.45
N ALA A 60 -1.48 5.23 -10.58
CA ALA A 60 -2.01 5.63 -11.89
C ALA A 60 -3.54 5.46 -11.96
N ALA A 61 -4.06 4.35 -11.46
CA ALA A 61 -5.51 4.10 -11.41
C ALA A 61 -6.22 5.06 -10.45
N GLU A 62 -5.61 5.39 -9.31
CA GLU A 62 -6.13 6.35 -8.33
C GLU A 62 -6.21 7.75 -8.94
N VAL A 63 -5.16 8.21 -9.64
CA VAL A 63 -5.16 9.50 -10.36
C VAL A 63 -6.31 9.58 -11.36
N GLN A 64 -6.55 8.53 -12.13
CA GLN A 64 -7.66 8.49 -13.09
C GLN A 64 -9.02 8.63 -12.40
N ARG A 65 -9.27 7.89 -11.32
CA ARG A 65 -10.52 7.98 -10.56
C ARG A 65 -10.71 9.36 -9.91
N LEU A 66 -9.64 9.92 -9.34
CA LEU A 66 -9.66 11.27 -8.75
C LEU A 66 -10.00 12.34 -9.77
N ARG A 67 -9.40 12.28 -10.95
CA ARG A 67 -9.71 13.23 -12.04
C ARG A 67 -11.13 13.10 -12.51
N ALA A 68 -11.69 11.90 -12.57
CA ALA A 68 -13.09 11.69 -12.91
C ALA A 68 -14.04 12.28 -11.86
N LEU A 69 -13.75 12.10 -10.55
CA LEU A 69 -14.55 12.64 -9.45
C LEU A 69 -14.48 14.16 -9.35
N LEU A 70 -13.28 14.73 -9.48
CA LEU A 70 -13.04 16.15 -9.33
C LEU A 70 -13.41 16.95 -10.62
N GLY A 71 -13.46 16.29 -11.76
CA GLY A 71 -13.80 16.93 -13.04
C GLY A 71 -12.94 18.14 -13.35
N GLY A 72 -13.54 19.22 -13.81
CA GLY A 72 -12.85 20.47 -14.17
C GLY A 72 -12.19 21.21 -13.00
N THR A 73 -12.40 20.79 -11.76
CA THR A 73 -11.75 21.38 -10.58
C THR A 73 -10.35 20.82 -10.32
N ALA A 74 -9.97 19.71 -10.99
CA ALA A 74 -8.64 19.11 -10.89
C ALA A 74 -7.64 19.87 -11.78
N PRO A 75 -6.55 20.46 -11.22
CA PRO A 75 -5.52 21.09 -12.05
C PRO A 75 -4.87 20.06 -13.00
N PRO A 76 -4.52 20.45 -14.24
CA PRO A 76 -3.93 19.52 -15.22
C PRO A 76 -2.61 18.89 -14.74
N ASP A 77 -1.83 19.64 -14.00
CA ASP A 77 -0.51 19.29 -13.47
C ASP A 77 -0.53 18.76 -12.01
N ALA A 78 -1.74 18.59 -11.43
CA ALA A 78 -1.86 18.11 -10.06
C ALA A 78 -1.31 16.69 -9.92
N ASP A 79 -0.44 16.49 -8.94
CA ASP A 79 0.02 15.17 -8.49
C ASP A 79 -1.04 14.46 -7.61
N LEU A 80 -0.75 13.21 -7.25
CA LEU A 80 -1.66 12.40 -6.44
C LEU A 80 -1.95 13.04 -5.08
N THR A 81 -0.97 13.67 -4.44
CA THR A 81 -1.12 14.34 -3.15
C THR A 81 -2.09 15.51 -3.25
N MET A 82 -1.93 16.37 -4.27
CA MET A 82 -2.81 17.50 -4.51
C MET A 82 -4.24 17.04 -4.84
N LEU A 83 -4.39 15.99 -5.63
CA LEU A 83 -5.71 15.44 -5.98
C LEU A 83 -6.41 14.88 -4.74
N ASN A 84 -5.72 14.15 -3.88
CA ASN A 84 -6.27 13.64 -2.63
C ASN A 84 -6.65 14.77 -1.65
N GLN A 85 -5.84 15.83 -1.57
CA GLN A 85 -6.20 17.00 -0.76
C GLN A 85 -7.49 17.65 -1.27
N ARG A 86 -7.63 17.82 -2.58
CA ARG A 86 -8.87 18.37 -3.17
C ARG A 86 -10.09 17.48 -2.96
N LEU A 87 -9.90 16.16 -3.01
CA LEU A 87 -10.97 15.23 -2.65
C LEU A 87 -11.41 15.44 -1.20
N ALA A 88 -10.46 15.51 -0.27
CA ALA A 88 -10.74 15.73 1.15
C ALA A 88 -11.47 17.06 1.38
N ASP A 89 -11.01 18.15 0.75
CA ASP A 89 -11.65 19.47 0.84
C ASP A 89 -13.06 19.44 0.23
N GLY A 90 -13.25 18.75 -0.89
CA GLY A 90 -14.56 18.57 -1.53
C GLY A 90 -15.57 17.83 -0.65
N ILE A 91 -15.12 16.79 0.05
CA ILE A 91 -15.95 16.06 1.03
C ILE A 91 -16.27 16.96 2.23
N ALA A 92 -15.27 17.62 2.80
CA ALA A 92 -15.43 18.45 3.98
C ALA A 92 -16.34 19.66 3.74
N SER A 93 -16.31 20.25 2.53
CA SER A 93 -17.18 21.38 2.16
C SER A 93 -18.58 20.97 1.71
N GLY A 94 -18.84 19.67 1.50
CA GLY A 94 -20.10 19.14 0.96
C GLY A 94 -20.22 19.28 -0.57
N PHE A 95 -19.17 19.75 -1.26
CA PHE A 95 -19.14 19.78 -2.73
C PHE A 95 -19.19 18.35 -3.33
N LEU A 96 -18.58 17.38 -2.64
CA LEU A 96 -18.70 15.96 -2.93
C LEU A 96 -19.49 15.29 -1.79
N PRO A 97 -20.82 15.23 -1.88
CA PRO A 97 -21.62 14.58 -0.84
C PRO A 97 -21.40 13.06 -0.81
N ALA A 98 -21.75 12.40 0.29
CA ALA A 98 -21.49 10.98 0.51
C ALA A 98 -22.11 10.06 -0.57
N ASP A 99 -23.20 10.49 -1.19
CA ASP A 99 -23.89 9.79 -2.28
C ASP A 99 -23.42 10.21 -3.68
N HIS A 100 -22.34 11.02 -3.76
CA HIS A 100 -21.79 11.40 -5.07
C HIS A 100 -21.40 10.16 -5.88
N PRO A 101 -21.85 10.07 -7.16
CA PRO A 101 -21.56 8.92 -8.00
C PRO A 101 -20.04 8.63 -8.09
N GLY A 102 -19.64 7.39 -7.82
CA GLY A 102 -18.25 6.94 -7.87
C GLY A 102 -17.41 7.23 -6.63
N LEU A 103 -17.87 8.06 -5.67
CA LEU A 103 -17.08 8.37 -4.48
C LEU A 103 -16.84 7.12 -3.60
N ALA A 104 -17.91 6.37 -3.31
CA ALA A 104 -17.78 5.15 -2.49
C ALA A 104 -16.89 4.10 -3.16
N GLU A 105 -17.00 3.91 -4.48
CA GLU A 105 -16.16 3.00 -5.26
C GLU A 105 -14.70 3.43 -5.24
N HIS A 106 -14.43 4.74 -5.39
CA HIS A 106 -13.07 5.27 -5.30
C HIS A 106 -12.45 5.00 -3.92
N LEU A 107 -13.16 5.33 -2.83
CA LEU A 107 -12.67 5.13 -1.47
C LEU A 107 -12.43 3.65 -1.17
N TRP A 108 -13.33 2.77 -1.62
CA TRP A 108 -13.16 1.32 -1.49
C TRP A 108 -11.93 0.82 -2.24
N SER A 109 -11.80 1.18 -3.53
CA SER A 109 -10.67 0.75 -4.37
C SER A 109 -9.33 1.23 -3.81
N THR A 110 -9.26 2.48 -3.34
CA THR A 110 -8.06 3.05 -2.72
C THR A 110 -7.73 2.34 -1.40
N THR A 111 -8.73 2.03 -0.57
CA THR A 111 -8.55 1.27 0.67
C THR A 111 -8.01 -0.13 0.39
N MET A 112 -8.58 -0.83 -0.59
CA MET A 112 -8.12 -2.17 -0.97
C MET A 112 -6.69 -2.15 -1.51
N ALA A 113 -6.32 -1.15 -2.32
CA ALA A 113 -4.94 -0.98 -2.81
C ALA A 113 -3.94 -0.73 -1.65
N LYS A 114 -4.31 0.06 -0.65
CA LYS A 114 -3.48 0.27 0.55
C LYS A 114 -3.36 -1.00 1.39
N LEU A 115 -4.44 -1.73 1.60
CA LEU A 115 -4.40 -3.00 2.33
C LEU A 115 -3.53 -4.05 1.63
N ALA A 116 -3.52 -4.08 0.30
CA ALA A 116 -2.63 -4.96 -0.48
C ALA A 116 -1.14 -4.74 -0.14
N VAL A 117 -0.75 -3.51 0.17
CA VAL A 117 0.60 -3.16 0.58
C VAL A 117 0.83 -3.38 2.07
N ASP A 118 -0.03 -2.79 2.91
CA ASP A 118 0.22 -2.71 4.35
C ASP A 118 -0.17 -3.98 5.09
N GLN A 119 -1.34 -4.55 4.80
CA GLN A 119 -1.90 -5.70 5.51
C GLN A 119 -2.63 -6.68 4.58
N PRO A 120 -1.90 -7.38 3.69
CA PRO A 120 -2.53 -8.31 2.74
C PRO A 120 -3.21 -9.52 3.40
N GLY A 121 -2.96 -9.78 4.68
CA GLY A 121 -3.64 -10.79 5.48
C GLY A 121 -4.88 -10.30 6.23
N TYR A 122 -5.28 -9.02 6.07
CA TYR A 122 -6.46 -8.49 6.74
C TYR A 122 -7.74 -9.14 6.21
N ASP A 123 -8.60 -9.64 7.09
CA ASP A 123 -9.78 -10.44 6.74
C ASP A 123 -10.66 -9.82 5.66
N THR A 124 -10.92 -8.52 5.75
CA THR A 124 -11.74 -7.82 4.75
C THR A 124 -11.06 -7.80 3.40
N TYR A 125 -9.74 -7.57 3.35
CA TYR A 125 -8.98 -7.61 2.11
C TYR A 125 -9.03 -9.01 1.49
N VAL A 126 -8.73 -10.05 2.28
CA VAL A 126 -8.72 -11.45 1.80
C VAL A 126 -10.06 -11.86 1.22
N ARG A 127 -11.17 -11.44 1.87
CA ARG A 127 -12.54 -11.78 1.41
C ARG A 127 -12.99 -11.04 0.16
N HIS A 128 -12.43 -9.87 -0.13
CA HIS A 128 -12.88 -8.99 -1.20
C HIS A 128 -11.81 -8.71 -2.27
N GLN A 129 -10.64 -9.34 -2.15
CA GLN A 129 -9.66 -9.26 -3.24
C GLN A 129 -10.24 -9.91 -4.51
N PRO A 130 -9.99 -9.34 -5.70
CA PRO A 130 -10.44 -9.95 -6.93
C PRO A 130 -9.84 -11.35 -7.04
N GLU A 131 -10.68 -12.33 -7.41
CA GLU A 131 -10.20 -13.68 -7.70
C GLU A 131 -9.08 -13.58 -8.72
N SER A 132 -7.92 -14.16 -8.39
CA SER A 132 -6.79 -14.23 -9.32
C SER A 132 -7.22 -15.04 -10.53
N ALA A 133 -7.40 -14.36 -11.65
CA ALA A 133 -7.70 -14.98 -12.93
C ALA A 133 -6.50 -15.77 -13.46
#